data_f814c8c2e6ac458279fe787247e4e86a
#
_entry.id   f814c8c2e6ac458279fe787247e4e86a
#
_cell.length_a   1.000
_cell.length_b   1.000
_cell.length_c   1.000
_cell.angle_alpha   90.00
_cell.angle_beta   90.00
_cell.angle_gamma   90.00
#
_symmetry.space_group_name_H-M   'P 1'
#
loop_
_entity.id
_entity.type
_entity.pdbx_description
1 polymer ?
#
loop_
_entity_poly.entity_id
_entity_poly.type
_entity_poly.pdbx_seq_one_letter_code
_entity_poly.pdbx_strand_id
1 'polypeptide(L)'
;MAGVKMKILITGCNGYIGKHLCKMLSTKYELHGIDLHDESHTSYLSKYYPINIDEPFQLTDEYASVVHLAALVRVGESVKKPTKYYKTNIIGTRNVLDGVDFYNFVFGSTGAAATPESPYAISKLKAESEVEEFCIENNRPYTMFRFYNVTGTDGFPATNPDGLFYKLNEAIETGTFSIYGGDYDTRDGTAIRDYVHVNEICHAIDRSIYKPSNSIENLGHGKGYSVKEIVETFKKVNNVNFEVKIEDRREGDPPKNVLDSVSNYMKEIYTLEDYLKIN
;
A
#
# COMPACT_ATOMS: atom_id res chain seq x y z
N MET A 1 20.85 -10.37 -28.80
CA MET A 1 20.12 -11.35 -27.96
C MET A 1 19.44 -10.57 -26.85
N ALA A 2 18.12 -10.61 -26.77
CA ALA A 2 17.43 -10.05 -25.61
C ALA A 2 17.82 -10.90 -24.40
N GLY A 3 18.45 -10.28 -23.39
CA GLY A 3 18.83 -10.99 -22.17
C GLY A 3 17.59 -11.55 -21.48
N VAL A 4 17.72 -12.68 -20.78
CA VAL A 4 16.66 -13.25 -19.97
C VAL A 4 16.27 -12.23 -18.89
N LYS A 5 15.00 -11.78 -18.90
CA LYS A 5 14.50 -10.87 -17.87
C LYS A 5 14.40 -11.62 -16.54
N MET A 6 14.73 -10.95 -15.43
CA MET A 6 14.47 -11.49 -14.09
C MET A 6 12.97 -11.67 -13.87
N LYS A 7 12.58 -12.81 -13.29
CA LYS A 7 11.20 -13.08 -12.89
C LYS A 7 10.90 -12.46 -11.55
N ILE A 8 9.83 -11.69 -11.47
CA ILE A 8 9.33 -11.08 -10.25
C ILE A 8 7.89 -11.55 -10.03
N LEU A 9 7.60 -12.06 -8.83
CA LEU A 9 6.24 -12.39 -8.43
C LEU A 9 5.63 -11.24 -7.63
N ILE A 10 4.42 -10.83 -8.00
CA ILE A 10 3.66 -9.79 -7.30
C ILE A 10 2.37 -10.42 -6.78
N THR A 11 2.20 -10.52 -5.46
CA THR A 11 0.94 -10.91 -4.86
C THR A 11 0.07 -9.68 -4.60
N GLY A 12 -1.25 -9.78 -4.75
CA GLY A 12 -2.13 -8.62 -4.72
C GLY A 12 -1.99 -7.74 -5.98
N CYS A 13 -1.64 -8.37 -7.12
CA CYS A 13 -1.38 -7.68 -8.38
C CYS A 13 -2.60 -6.95 -8.96
N ASN A 14 -3.82 -7.34 -8.59
CA ASN A 14 -5.08 -6.67 -8.96
C ASN A 14 -5.44 -5.51 -8.02
N GLY A 15 -4.71 -5.34 -6.91
CA GLY A 15 -4.88 -4.24 -5.98
C GLY A 15 -4.40 -2.90 -6.52
N TYR A 16 -4.67 -1.83 -5.78
CA TYR A 16 -4.29 -0.46 -6.17
C TYR A 16 -2.79 -0.31 -6.42
N ILE A 17 -1.94 -0.60 -5.44
CA ILE A 17 -0.48 -0.53 -5.59
C ILE A 17 0.00 -1.57 -6.60
N GLY A 18 -0.55 -2.79 -6.56
CA GLY A 18 -0.18 -3.89 -7.44
C GLY A 18 -0.30 -3.55 -8.93
N LYS A 19 -1.39 -2.93 -9.36
CA LYS A 19 -1.60 -2.51 -10.77
C LYS A 19 -0.58 -1.47 -11.24
N HIS A 20 -0.32 -0.45 -10.40
CA HIS A 20 0.69 0.57 -10.71
C HIS A 20 2.09 -0.04 -10.81
N LEU A 21 2.41 -0.96 -9.88
CA LEU A 21 3.67 -1.67 -9.89
C LEU A 21 3.82 -2.55 -11.12
N CYS A 22 2.80 -3.32 -11.50
CA CYS A 22 2.81 -4.13 -12.72
C CYS A 22 3.04 -3.27 -13.96
N LYS A 23 2.35 -2.13 -14.09
CA LYS A 23 2.55 -1.16 -15.18
C LYS A 23 4.00 -0.69 -15.24
N MET A 24 4.56 -0.23 -14.12
CA MET A 24 5.92 0.31 -14.06
C MET A 24 6.99 -0.74 -14.36
N LEU A 25 6.87 -1.94 -13.81
CA LEU A 25 7.91 -2.96 -13.86
C LEU A 25 7.89 -3.81 -15.14
N SER A 26 6.79 -3.87 -15.89
CA SER A 26 6.60 -4.76 -17.06
C SER A 26 7.64 -4.55 -18.17
N THR A 27 8.20 -3.33 -18.30
CA THR A 27 9.23 -3.03 -19.29
C THR A 27 10.60 -3.59 -18.90
N LYS A 28 10.86 -3.80 -17.60
CA LYS A 28 12.16 -4.23 -17.04
C LYS A 28 12.22 -5.72 -16.76
N TYR A 29 11.11 -6.31 -16.26
CA TYR A 29 11.06 -7.66 -15.72
C TYR A 29 10.03 -8.53 -16.42
N GLU A 30 10.16 -9.84 -16.24
CA GLU A 30 9.10 -10.81 -16.47
C GLU A 30 8.23 -10.88 -15.21
N LEU A 31 6.97 -10.46 -15.32
CA LEU A 31 6.09 -10.34 -14.16
C LEU A 31 5.10 -11.50 -14.11
N HIS A 32 5.06 -12.16 -12.96
CA HIS A 32 4.02 -13.11 -12.60
C HIS A 32 3.17 -12.50 -11.48
N GLY A 33 1.87 -12.80 -11.47
CA GLY A 33 0.93 -12.25 -10.47
C GLY A 33 0.16 -13.33 -9.74
N ILE A 34 -0.07 -13.11 -8.44
CA ILE A 34 -1.05 -13.83 -7.63
C ILE A 34 -2.12 -12.85 -7.15
N ASP A 35 -3.38 -13.26 -7.29
CA ASP A 35 -4.52 -12.58 -6.66
C ASP A 35 -5.66 -13.58 -6.45
N LEU A 36 -6.67 -13.21 -5.64
CA LEU A 36 -7.80 -14.09 -5.35
C LEU A 36 -8.86 -14.13 -6.45
N HIS A 37 -8.83 -13.19 -7.40
CA HIS A 37 -9.77 -13.11 -8.51
C HIS A 37 -9.43 -14.13 -9.60
N ASP A 38 -10.45 -14.67 -10.29
CA ASP A 38 -10.26 -15.67 -11.33
C ASP A 38 -9.46 -15.17 -12.54
N GLU A 39 -9.49 -13.85 -12.79
CA GLU A 39 -8.81 -13.20 -13.91
C GLU A 39 -7.88 -12.06 -13.46
N SER A 40 -6.83 -11.84 -14.23
CA SER A 40 -5.98 -10.66 -14.06
C SER A 40 -6.72 -9.40 -14.52
N HIS A 41 -6.67 -8.37 -13.70
CA HIS A 41 -7.18 -7.03 -14.04
C HIS A 41 -6.13 -6.13 -14.69
N THR A 42 -4.99 -6.70 -15.12
CA THR A 42 -3.91 -5.98 -15.79
C THR A 42 -3.31 -6.84 -16.91
N SER A 43 -2.96 -6.21 -18.02
CA SER A 43 -2.30 -6.84 -19.16
C SER A 43 -0.77 -6.88 -19.05
N TYR A 44 -0.21 -6.44 -17.93
CA TYR A 44 1.25 -6.31 -17.73
C TYR A 44 1.93 -7.57 -17.21
N LEU A 45 1.18 -8.64 -16.93
CA LEU A 45 1.69 -9.90 -16.41
C LEU A 45 1.96 -10.89 -17.55
N SER A 46 3.10 -11.60 -17.46
CA SER A 46 3.41 -12.73 -18.34
C SER A 46 2.69 -14.01 -17.90
N LYS A 47 2.40 -14.13 -16.61
CA LYS A 47 1.68 -15.25 -16.00
C LYS A 47 0.84 -14.80 -14.81
N TYR A 48 -0.34 -15.38 -14.67
CA TYR A 48 -1.27 -15.08 -13.59
C TYR A 48 -1.73 -16.36 -12.91
N TYR A 49 -1.83 -16.31 -11.59
CA TYR A 49 -2.29 -17.40 -10.76
C TYR A 49 -3.48 -16.93 -9.90
N PRO A 50 -4.69 -17.46 -10.13
CA PRO A 50 -5.86 -17.19 -9.28
C PRO A 50 -5.76 -18.02 -7.99
N ILE A 51 -4.95 -17.54 -7.04
CA ILE A 51 -4.66 -18.23 -5.78
C ILE A 51 -5.15 -17.38 -4.62
N ASN A 52 -5.94 -18.00 -3.73
CA ASN A 52 -6.21 -17.44 -2.42
C ASN A 52 -5.06 -17.82 -1.46
N ILE A 53 -4.30 -16.83 -1.01
CA ILE A 53 -3.16 -17.04 -0.12
C ILE A 53 -3.57 -17.57 1.26
N ASP A 54 -4.84 -17.52 1.64
CA ASP A 54 -5.36 -18.07 2.90
C ASP A 54 -5.17 -19.60 3.02
N GLU A 55 -4.92 -20.27 1.88
CA GLU A 55 -4.72 -21.72 1.80
C GLU A 55 -3.29 -22.02 1.29
N PRO A 56 -2.65 -23.10 1.75
CA PRO A 56 -1.33 -23.50 1.27
C PRO A 56 -1.32 -23.78 -0.24
N PHE A 57 -0.25 -23.37 -0.90
CA PHE A 57 -0.02 -23.60 -2.32
C PHE A 57 1.47 -23.78 -2.61
N GLN A 58 1.82 -24.21 -3.82
CA GLN A 58 3.21 -24.33 -4.25
C GLN A 58 3.35 -23.86 -5.69
N LEU A 59 4.31 -22.97 -5.95
CA LEU A 59 4.76 -22.61 -7.29
C LEU A 59 6.08 -23.32 -7.61
N THR A 60 6.27 -23.68 -8.88
CA THR A 60 7.47 -24.37 -9.37
C THR A 60 8.49 -23.43 -10.03
N ASP A 61 8.09 -22.18 -10.30
CA ASP A 61 8.99 -21.15 -10.83
C ASP A 61 9.89 -20.60 -9.70
N GLU A 62 11.14 -20.28 -10.03
CA GLU A 62 12.07 -19.56 -9.17
C GLU A 62 11.99 -18.06 -9.48
N TYR A 63 11.99 -17.22 -8.44
CA TYR A 63 11.86 -15.78 -8.57
C TYR A 63 13.08 -15.02 -8.03
N ALA A 64 13.55 -14.02 -8.78
CA ALA A 64 14.56 -13.10 -8.27
C ALA A 64 14.03 -12.28 -7.10
N SER A 65 12.75 -11.93 -7.10
CA SER A 65 12.09 -11.28 -5.97
C SER A 65 10.59 -11.60 -5.92
N VAL A 66 10.07 -11.71 -4.71
CA VAL A 66 8.63 -11.68 -4.43
C VAL A 66 8.29 -10.32 -3.86
N VAL A 67 7.29 -9.64 -4.44
CA VAL A 67 6.70 -8.43 -3.88
C VAL A 67 5.33 -8.78 -3.32
N HIS A 68 5.24 -8.88 -2.00
CA HIS A 68 4.03 -9.32 -1.31
C HIS A 68 3.17 -8.14 -0.88
N LEU A 69 2.11 -7.86 -1.68
CA LEU A 69 1.14 -6.79 -1.43
C LEU A 69 -0.26 -7.32 -1.09
N ALA A 70 -0.51 -8.63 -1.27
CA ALA A 70 -1.80 -9.24 -0.94
C ALA A 70 -2.08 -9.13 0.56
N ALA A 71 -3.13 -8.42 0.93
CA ALA A 71 -3.53 -8.21 2.32
C ALA A 71 -4.96 -7.67 2.40
N LEU A 72 -5.61 -7.86 3.53
CA LEU A 72 -6.80 -7.11 3.93
C LEU A 72 -6.35 -5.83 4.65
N VAL A 73 -6.89 -4.67 4.23
CA VAL A 73 -6.35 -3.35 4.63
C VAL A 73 -7.35 -2.41 5.32
N ARG A 74 -8.61 -2.85 5.53
CA ARG A 74 -9.67 -1.99 6.09
C ARG A 74 -9.72 -2.05 7.60
N VAL A 75 -9.32 -0.97 8.27
CA VAL A 75 -9.27 -0.88 9.74
C VAL A 75 -10.64 -1.16 10.36
N GLY A 76 -11.70 -0.48 9.90
CA GLY A 76 -13.05 -0.65 10.46
C GLY A 76 -13.63 -2.07 10.27
N GLU A 77 -13.32 -2.76 9.18
CA GLU A 77 -13.70 -4.18 8.99
C GLU A 77 -12.89 -5.08 9.93
N SER A 78 -11.63 -4.79 10.17
CA SER A 78 -10.77 -5.62 11.02
C SER A 78 -11.26 -5.71 12.45
N VAL A 79 -11.84 -4.62 12.98
CA VAL A 79 -12.47 -4.61 14.32
C VAL A 79 -13.66 -5.57 14.38
N LYS A 80 -14.45 -5.63 13.31
CA LYS A 80 -15.64 -6.50 13.23
C LYS A 80 -15.30 -7.95 12.91
N LYS A 81 -14.19 -8.20 12.21
CA LYS A 81 -13.79 -9.53 11.70
C LYS A 81 -12.30 -9.81 11.92
N PRO A 82 -11.78 -9.75 13.15
CA PRO A 82 -10.34 -9.86 13.41
C PRO A 82 -9.71 -11.16 12.92
N THR A 83 -10.39 -12.30 13.10
CA THR A 83 -9.90 -13.62 12.67
C THR A 83 -9.65 -13.68 11.17
N LYS A 84 -10.49 -13.03 10.35
CA LYS A 84 -10.30 -12.96 8.90
C LYS A 84 -8.98 -12.24 8.55
N TYR A 85 -8.68 -11.14 9.26
CA TYR A 85 -7.45 -10.39 9.07
C TYR A 85 -6.22 -11.16 9.50
N TYR A 86 -6.29 -11.89 10.61
CA TYR A 86 -5.19 -12.74 11.06
C TYR A 86 -4.94 -13.90 10.09
N LYS A 87 -6.01 -14.53 9.56
CA LYS A 87 -5.85 -15.58 8.56
C LYS A 87 -5.16 -15.04 7.30
N THR A 88 -5.69 -14.01 6.68
CA THR A 88 -5.14 -13.49 5.42
C THR A 88 -3.76 -12.85 5.60
N ASN A 89 -3.60 -11.95 6.59
CA ASN A 89 -2.40 -11.15 6.68
C ASN A 89 -1.21 -11.88 7.36
N ILE A 90 -1.47 -12.87 8.23
CA ILE A 90 -0.41 -13.62 8.91
C ILE A 90 -0.21 -14.98 8.22
N ILE A 91 -1.26 -15.84 8.24
CA ILE A 91 -1.15 -17.19 7.66
C ILE A 91 -0.96 -17.10 6.15
N GLY A 92 -1.68 -16.18 5.47
CA GLY A 92 -1.48 -15.95 4.05
C GLY A 92 -0.06 -15.50 3.69
N THR A 93 0.57 -14.63 4.49
CA THR A 93 1.99 -14.26 4.32
C THR A 93 2.88 -15.49 4.49
N ARG A 94 2.65 -16.31 5.51
CA ARG A 94 3.41 -17.55 5.74
C ARG A 94 3.26 -18.53 4.57
N ASN A 95 2.06 -18.72 4.04
CA ASN A 95 1.82 -19.56 2.88
C ASN A 95 2.59 -19.09 1.62
N VAL A 96 2.75 -17.78 1.44
CA VAL A 96 3.57 -17.22 0.34
C VAL A 96 5.05 -17.51 0.56
N LEU A 97 5.56 -17.34 1.79
CA LEU A 97 6.95 -17.63 2.15
C LEU A 97 7.31 -19.11 1.92
N ASP A 98 6.43 -20.02 2.34
CA ASP A 98 6.63 -21.47 2.23
C ASP A 98 6.36 -22.00 0.81
N GLY A 99 5.43 -21.36 0.06
CA GLY A 99 4.92 -21.82 -1.22
C GLY A 99 5.69 -21.34 -2.46
N VAL A 100 6.67 -20.45 -2.29
CA VAL A 100 7.37 -19.82 -3.42
C VAL A 100 8.88 -19.87 -3.20
N ASP A 101 9.63 -20.28 -4.22
CA ASP A 101 11.10 -20.16 -4.19
C ASP A 101 11.53 -18.78 -4.71
N PHE A 102 12.29 -18.03 -3.91
CA PHE A 102 12.72 -16.67 -4.21
C PHE A 102 14.11 -16.35 -3.65
N TYR A 103 14.78 -15.39 -4.25
CA TYR A 103 16.03 -14.85 -3.69
C TYR A 103 15.77 -13.71 -2.69
N ASN A 104 14.92 -12.73 -3.01
CA ASN A 104 14.64 -11.53 -2.21
C ASN A 104 13.14 -11.38 -1.93
N PHE A 105 12.76 -10.92 -0.74
CA PHE A 105 11.36 -10.70 -0.34
C PHE A 105 11.09 -9.23 -0.02
N VAL A 106 10.15 -8.62 -0.75
CA VAL A 106 9.70 -7.26 -0.50
C VAL A 106 8.28 -7.29 0.07
N PHE A 107 8.12 -6.81 1.29
CA PHE A 107 6.84 -6.88 2.01
C PHE A 107 6.19 -5.50 2.14
N GLY A 108 4.94 -5.39 1.66
CA GLY A 108 4.13 -4.20 1.88
C GLY A 108 3.45 -4.23 3.25
N SER A 109 3.87 -3.36 4.16
CA SER A 109 3.31 -3.15 5.48
C SER A 109 2.62 -1.78 5.60
N THR A 110 2.39 -1.30 6.80
CA THR A 110 1.67 -0.04 7.09
C THR A 110 2.34 0.73 8.22
N GLY A 111 2.32 2.06 8.15
CA GLY A 111 2.75 2.90 9.26
C GLY A 111 2.02 2.62 10.58
N ALA A 112 0.76 2.14 10.51
CA ALA A 112 0.00 1.74 11.69
C ALA A 112 0.61 0.55 12.46
N ALA A 113 1.48 -0.26 11.84
CA ALA A 113 2.17 -1.36 12.52
C ALA A 113 3.21 -0.88 13.55
N ALA A 114 3.64 0.39 13.49
CA ALA A 114 4.57 0.97 14.47
C ALA A 114 3.93 1.14 15.84
N THR A 115 2.61 1.46 15.88
CA THR A 115 1.81 1.60 17.12
C THR A 115 0.47 0.89 16.89
N PRO A 116 0.43 -0.46 17.01
CA PRO A 116 -0.70 -1.26 16.55
C PRO A 116 -1.88 -1.21 17.52
N GLU A 117 -2.90 -0.42 17.20
CA GLU A 117 -4.13 -0.27 18.00
C GLU A 117 -5.32 -1.04 17.42
N SER A 118 -5.25 -1.50 16.16
CA SER A 118 -6.33 -2.24 15.51
C SER A 118 -5.92 -3.67 15.13
N PRO A 119 -6.89 -4.61 14.99
CA PRO A 119 -6.59 -5.95 14.50
C PRO A 119 -5.86 -5.98 13.14
N TYR A 120 -6.14 -5.02 12.25
CA TYR A 120 -5.38 -4.83 11.02
C TYR A 120 -3.90 -4.51 11.31
N ALA A 121 -3.63 -3.51 12.12
CA ALA A 121 -2.27 -3.09 12.45
C ALA A 121 -1.49 -4.22 13.16
N ILE A 122 -2.14 -4.90 14.13
CA ILE A 122 -1.59 -6.08 14.82
C ILE A 122 -1.27 -7.20 13.83
N SER A 123 -2.17 -7.48 12.86
CA SER A 123 -1.93 -8.53 11.87
C SER A 123 -0.75 -8.21 10.96
N LYS A 124 -0.56 -6.94 10.58
CA LYS A 124 0.58 -6.51 9.77
C LYS A 124 1.90 -6.56 10.53
N LEU A 125 1.91 -6.14 11.80
CA LEU A 125 3.09 -6.27 12.67
C LEU A 125 3.50 -7.73 12.85
N LYS A 126 2.55 -8.64 13.08
CA LYS A 126 2.86 -10.08 13.19
C LYS A 126 3.37 -10.66 11.87
N ALA A 127 2.83 -10.21 10.73
CA ALA A 127 3.33 -10.62 9.42
C ALA A 127 4.75 -10.09 9.15
N GLU A 128 5.12 -8.90 9.65
CA GLU A 128 6.51 -8.43 9.63
C GLU A 128 7.44 -9.41 10.35
N SER A 129 7.04 -9.91 11.53
CA SER A 129 7.82 -10.90 12.29
C SER A 129 7.97 -12.21 11.51
N GLU A 130 6.90 -12.74 10.89
CA GLU A 130 6.97 -13.95 10.06
C GLU A 130 7.97 -13.79 8.89
N VAL A 131 7.97 -12.62 8.23
CA VAL A 131 8.89 -12.34 7.13
C VAL A 131 10.34 -12.29 7.64
N GLU A 132 10.58 -11.57 8.73
CA GLU A 132 11.92 -11.41 9.30
C GLU A 132 12.50 -12.77 9.76
N GLU A 133 11.75 -13.52 10.56
CA GLU A 133 12.16 -14.84 11.05
C GLU A 133 12.45 -15.80 9.89
N PHE A 134 11.52 -15.93 8.93
CA PHE A 134 11.72 -16.79 7.77
C PHE A 134 12.96 -16.41 6.95
N CYS A 135 13.13 -15.14 6.66
CA CYS A 135 14.23 -14.67 5.81
C CYS A 135 15.58 -14.81 6.50
N ILE A 136 15.67 -14.58 7.82
CA ILE A 136 16.89 -14.80 8.60
C ILE A 136 17.25 -16.30 8.65
N GLU A 137 16.30 -17.17 8.97
CA GLU A 137 16.50 -18.62 9.05
C GLU A 137 16.97 -19.22 7.72
N ASN A 138 16.47 -18.69 6.60
CA ASN A 138 16.78 -19.19 5.25
C ASN A 138 17.89 -18.40 4.53
N ASN A 139 18.55 -17.43 5.21
CA ASN A 139 19.55 -16.52 4.63
C ASN A 139 19.05 -15.81 3.36
N ARG A 140 17.81 -15.34 3.34
CA ARG A 140 17.19 -14.62 2.24
C ARG A 140 17.18 -13.12 2.53
N PRO A 141 17.61 -12.26 1.60
CA PRO A 141 17.45 -10.81 1.74
C PRO A 141 15.97 -10.42 1.77
N TYR A 142 15.64 -9.34 2.50
CA TYR A 142 14.30 -8.78 2.53
C TYR A 142 14.30 -7.26 2.67
N THR A 143 13.16 -6.64 2.37
CA THR A 143 12.85 -5.24 2.69
C THR A 143 11.37 -5.13 3.01
N MET A 144 11.05 -4.56 4.17
CA MET A 144 9.67 -4.32 4.58
C MET A 144 9.35 -2.84 4.52
N PHE A 145 8.30 -2.47 3.80
CA PHE A 145 7.88 -1.09 3.64
C PHE A 145 6.60 -0.79 4.42
N ARG A 146 6.67 0.09 5.41
CA ARG A 146 5.50 0.65 6.08
C ARG A 146 5.00 1.85 5.30
N PHE A 147 3.92 1.64 4.54
CA PHE A 147 3.29 2.70 3.76
C PHE A 147 2.49 3.64 4.66
N TYR A 148 2.64 4.94 4.42
CA TYR A 148 1.76 5.97 4.99
C TYR A 148 0.55 6.18 4.08
N ASN A 149 -0.07 7.38 4.03
CA ASN A 149 -1.31 7.56 3.27
C ASN A 149 -1.03 7.61 1.77
N VAL A 150 -1.27 6.49 1.09
CA VAL A 150 -1.02 6.35 -0.34
C VAL A 150 -2.09 7.08 -1.15
N THR A 151 -1.66 7.92 -2.08
CA THR A 151 -2.51 8.74 -2.94
C THR A 151 -2.05 8.68 -4.39
N GLY A 152 -2.71 9.45 -5.23
CA GLY A 152 -2.38 9.57 -6.65
C GLY A 152 -3.03 8.51 -7.52
N THR A 153 -2.98 8.75 -8.80
CA THR A 153 -3.45 7.83 -9.83
C THR A 153 -2.55 7.94 -11.06
N ASP A 154 -2.43 6.86 -11.79
CA ASP A 154 -1.80 6.80 -13.11
C ASP A 154 -2.55 5.75 -13.91
N GLY A 155 -3.83 6.06 -14.19
CA GLY A 155 -4.75 5.18 -14.90
C GLY A 155 -5.45 4.12 -14.04
N PHE A 156 -5.14 4.02 -12.73
CA PHE A 156 -5.80 3.10 -11.81
C PHE A 156 -6.29 3.84 -10.56
N PRO A 157 -7.60 3.95 -10.34
CA PRO A 157 -8.14 4.65 -9.19
C PRO A 157 -7.84 3.91 -7.87
N ALA A 158 -7.83 4.67 -6.77
CA ALA A 158 -7.78 4.10 -5.43
C ALA A 158 -9.00 3.19 -5.18
N THR A 159 -8.76 2.01 -4.60
CA THR A 159 -9.79 0.99 -4.42
C THR A 159 -10.27 0.85 -2.97
N ASN A 160 -9.57 1.45 -1.99
CA ASN A 160 -10.00 1.39 -0.59
C ASN A 160 -11.11 2.41 -0.32
N PRO A 161 -12.37 1.98 -0.07
CA PRO A 161 -13.50 2.89 0.15
C PRO A 161 -13.40 3.69 1.46
N ASP A 162 -12.51 3.30 2.38
CA ASP A 162 -12.25 4.03 3.62
C ASP A 162 -11.13 5.07 3.45
N GLY A 163 -10.43 5.05 2.30
CA GLY A 163 -9.32 5.94 1.99
C GLY A 163 -9.78 7.34 1.58
N LEU A 164 -9.01 8.37 1.99
CA LEU A 164 -9.32 9.78 1.69
C LEU A 164 -9.47 10.03 0.19
N PHE A 165 -8.56 9.52 -0.62
CA PHE A 165 -8.55 9.75 -2.07
C PHE A 165 -9.75 9.10 -2.79
N TYR A 166 -10.16 7.90 -2.34
CA TYR A 166 -11.39 7.27 -2.82
C TYR A 166 -12.61 8.13 -2.47
N LYS A 167 -12.70 8.62 -1.24
CA LYS A 167 -13.80 9.48 -0.78
C LYS A 167 -13.87 10.84 -1.49
N LEU A 168 -12.73 11.40 -1.87
CA LEU A 168 -12.69 12.62 -2.67
C LEU A 168 -13.26 12.41 -4.09
N ASN A 169 -12.93 11.27 -4.71
CA ASN A 169 -13.52 10.91 -6.01
C ASN A 169 -15.04 10.65 -5.89
N GLU A 170 -15.47 9.93 -4.87
CA GLU A 170 -16.89 9.70 -4.58
C GLU A 170 -17.65 11.01 -4.37
N ALA A 171 -17.03 12.02 -3.74
CA ALA A 171 -17.63 13.31 -3.48
C ALA A 171 -17.96 14.11 -4.76
N ILE A 172 -17.27 13.86 -5.86
CA ILE A 172 -17.60 14.48 -7.16
C ILE A 172 -18.99 14.04 -7.65
N GLU A 173 -19.31 12.75 -7.46
CA GLU A 173 -20.58 12.16 -7.90
C GLU A 173 -21.70 12.44 -6.88
N THR A 174 -21.40 12.35 -5.59
CA THR A 174 -22.39 12.49 -4.50
C THR A 174 -22.66 13.94 -4.12
N GLY A 175 -21.77 14.88 -4.52
CA GLY A 175 -21.87 16.29 -4.18
C GLY A 175 -21.49 16.64 -2.75
N THR A 176 -21.03 15.67 -1.92
CA THR A 176 -20.75 15.90 -0.50
C THR A 176 -19.51 15.13 -0.03
N PHE A 177 -18.68 15.78 0.80
CA PHE A 177 -17.53 15.17 1.46
C PHE A 177 -17.59 15.43 2.98
N SER A 178 -17.34 14.41 3.80
CA SER A 178 -17.28 14.53 5.25
C SER A 178 -15.85 14.56 5.77
N ILE A 179 -15.50 15.60 6.53
CA ILE A 179 -14.27 15.68 7.32
C ILE A 179 -14.62 15.26 8.76
N TYR A 180 -13.91 14.28 9.29
CA TYR A 180 -14.11 13.78 10.64
C TYR A 180 -13.19 14.50 11.65
N GLY A 181 -13.79 15.30 12.52
CA GLY A 181 -13.09 16.18 13.47
C GLY A 181 -12.71 17.52 12.83
N GLY A 182 -13.23 18.62 13.42
CA GLY A 182 -12.92 19.99 13.06
C GLY A 182 -12.33 20.78 14.22
N ASP A 183 -11.98 20.10 15.32
CA ASP A 183 -11.59 20.66 16.61
C ASP A 183 -10.29 20.05 17.17
N TYR A 184 -9.47 19.39 16.31
CA TYR A 184 -8.15 18.93 16.70
C TYR A 184 -7.22 20.11 17.02
N ASP A 185 -6.25 19.89 17.92
CA ASP A 185 -5.16 20.84 18.16
C ASP A 185 -4.16 20.80 16.99
N THR A 186 -4.57 21.40 15.87
CA THR A 186 -3.84 21.49 14.61
C THR A 186 -4.10 22.87 13.99
N ARG A 187 -3.33 23.22 12.93
CA ARG A 187 -3.37 24.58 12.33
C ARG A 187 -4.75 25.02 11.79
N ASP A 188 -5.64 24.07 11.46
CA ASP A 188 -6.99 24.36 10.93
C ASP A 188 -8.09 23.51 11.55
N GLY A 189 -7.79 22.84 12.66
CA GLY A 189 -8.72 21.99 13.39
C GLY A 189 -8.92 20.60 12.80
N THR A 190 -8.37 20.30 11.58
CA THR A 190 -8.51 18.98 10.96
C THR A 190 -7.24 18.14 11.13
N ALA A 191 -7.37 16.81 11.03
CA ALA A 191 -6.26 15.89 11.21
C ALA A 191 -5.14 16.11 10.18
N ILE A 192 -3.88 15.96 10.60
CA ILE A 192 -2.70 16.10 9.74
C ILE A 192 -2.13 14.72 9.43
N ARG A 193 -1.85 14.46 8.14
CA ARG A 193 -1.34 13.18 7.65
C ARG A 193 -0.16 13.38 6.69
N ASP A 194 0.72 12.38 6.65
CA ASP A 194 1.76 12.25 5.65
C ASP A 194 1.21 11.48 4.45
N TYR A 195 1.33 12.05 3.27
CA TYR A 195 0.85 11.46 2.02
C TYR A 195 2.01 11.13 1.10
N VAL A 196 1.88 10.06 0.34
CA VAL A 196 2.89 9.58 -0.61
C VAL A 196 2.21 9.15 -1.91
N HIS A 197 2.79 9.52 -3.04
CA HIS A 197 2.25 9.11 -4.35
C HIS A 197 2.53 7.63 -4.61
N VAL A 198 1.54 6.91 -5.16
CA VAL A 198 1.64 5.47 -5.43
C VAL A 198 2.85 5.11 -6.30
N ASN A 199 3.19 5.96 -7.27
CA ASN A 199 4.37 5.71 -8.12
C ASN A 199 5.69 5.87 -7.35
N GLU A 200 5.75 6.71 -6.32
CA GLU A 200 6.95 6.81 -5.47
C GLU A 200 7.17 5.54 -4.65
N ILE A 201 6.07 4.94 -4.16
CA ILE A 201 6.10 3.61 -3.55
C ILE A 201 6.59 2.57 -4.56
N CYS A 202 6.08 2.57 -5.80
CA CYS A 202 6.53 1.66 -6.84
C CYS A 202 8.03 1.82 -7.15
N HIS A 203 8.55 3.05 -7.16
CA HIS A 203 9.98 3.31 -7.31
C HIS A 203 10.81 2.81 -6.13
N ALA A 204 10.31 2.93 -4.89
CA ALA A 204 10.98 2.40 -3.71
C ALA A 204 11.05 0.86 -3.77
N ILE A 205 9.97 0.21 -4.16
CA ILE A 205 9.90 -1.25 -4.37
C ILE A 205 10.89 -1.66 -5.47
N ASP A 206 10.91 -1.00 -6.64
CA ASP A 206 11.86 -1.29 -7.73
C ASP A 206 13.32 -1.23 -7.25
N ARG A 207 13.68 -0.24 -6.43
CA ARG A 207 15.04 -0.15 -5.87
C ARG A 207 15.35 -1.31 -4.93
N SER A 208 14.40 -1.76 -4.10
CA SER A 208 14.62 -2.83 -3.13
C SER A 208 14.77 -4.21 -3.81
N ILE A 209 14.25 -4.39 -5.02
CA ILE A 209 14.49 -5.60 -5.81
C ILE A 209 15.99 -5.80 -6.08
N TYR A 210 16.73 -4.71 -6.38
CA TYR A 210 18.18 -4.79 -6.62
C TYR A 210 19.03 -4.62 -5.35
N LYS A 211 18.52 -3.87 -4.37
CA LYS A 211 19.26 -3.49 -3.18
C LYS A 211 18.37 -3.63 -1.95
N PRO A 212 18.18 -4.85 -1.43
CA PRO A 212 17.44 -5.07 -0.19
C PRO A 212 18.16 -4.42 1.01
N SER A 213 17.39 -3.95 2.00
CA SER A 213 17.93 -3.30 3.21
C SER A 213 18.11 -4.26 4.39
N ASN A 214 17.45 -5.40 4.39
CA ASN A 214 17.28 -6.31 5.54
C ASN A 214 16.72 -5.55 6.76
N SER A 215 15.76 -4.66 6.53
CA SER A 215 15.15 -3.81 7.55
C SER A 215 13.74 -3.40 7.21
N ILE A 216 13.12 -2.71 8.16
CA ILE A 216 11.83 -2.02 8.00
C ILE A 216 12.10 -0.58 7.61
N GLU A 217 11.46 -0.13 6.53
CA GLU A 217 11.59 1.21 5.95
C GLU A 217 10.23 1.91 5.93
N ASN A 218 10.16 3.13 6.47
CA ASN A 218 8.93 3.91 6.44
C ASN A 218 8.85 4.73 5.14
N LEU A 219 7.77 4.59 4.37
CA LEU A 219 7.54 5.33 3.13
C LEU A 219 6.47 6.41 3.32
N GLY A 220 6.95 7.62 3.45
CA GLY A 220 6.24 8.90 3.54
C GLY A 220 7.26 10.01 3.29
N HIS A 221 6.84 11.28 3.34
CA HIS A 221 7.73 12.42 3.05
C HIS A 221 8.16 13.20 4.28
N GLY A 222 7.61 12.90 5.46
CA GLY A 222 7.79 13.76 6.65
C GLY A 222 7.10 15.11 6.51
N LYS A 223 6.25 15.28 5.49
CA LYS A 223 5.46 16.49 5.24
C LYS A 223 4.01 16.25 5.62
N GLY A 224 3.53 16.98 6.60
CA GLY A 224 2.15 16.85 7.06
C GLY A 224 1.20 17.82 6.36
N TYR A 225 0.16 17.29 5.72
CA TYR A 225 -0.95 18.07 5.17
C TYR A 225 -2.23 17.80 5.96
N SER A 226 -3.00 18.84 6.25
CA SER A 226 -4.29 18.69 6.90
C SER A 226 -5.34 18.15 5.93
N VAL A 227 -6.37 17.51 6.44
CA VAL A 227 -7.46 17.00 5.59
C VAL A 227 -8.12 18.16 4.83
N LYS A 228 -8.28 19.33 5.46
CA LYS A 228 -8.83 20.53 4.83
C LYS A 228 -7.96 21.01 3.67
N GLU A 229 -6.63 21.09 3.85
CA GLU A 229 -5.70 21.46 2.76
C GLU A 229 -5.79 20.50 1.57
N ILE A 230 -5.90 19.20 1.84
CA ILE A 230 -6.10 18.19 0.80
C ILE A 230 -7.39 18.41 0.03
N VAL A 231 -8.51 18.63 0.72
CA VAL A 231 -9.83 18.88 0.10
C VAL A 231 -9.81 20.14 -0.78
N GLU A 232 -9.26 21.24 -0.26
CA GLU A 232 -9.17 22.51 -0.98
C GLU A 232 -8.28 22.40 -2.22
N THR A 233 -7.12 21.74 -2.09
CA THR A 233 -6.21 21.50 -3.21
C THR A 233 -6.86 20.59 -4.26
N PHE A 234 -7.52 19.51 -3.83
CA PHE A 234 -8.23 18.59 -4.73
C PHE A 234 -9.30 19.30 -5.56
N LYS A 235 -10.14 20.13 -4.91
CA LYS A 235 -11.14 20.95 -5.61
C LYS A 235 -10.51 21.85 -6.67
N LYS A 236 -9.41 22.52 -6.30
CA LYS A 236 -8.70 23.48 -7.16
C LYS A 236 -8.09 22.79 -8.39
N VAL A 237 -7.31 21.71 -8.17
CA VAL A 237 -6.55 21.07 -9.27
C VAL A 237 -7.44 20.34 -10.27
N ASN A 238 -8.61 19.85 -9.82
CA ASN A 238 -9.56 19.13 -10.67
C ASN A 238 -10.72 19.99 -11.18
N ASN A 239 -10.75 21.27 -10.78
CA ASN A 239 -11.84 22.18 -11.11
C ASN A 239 -13.24 21.62 -10.78
N VAL A 240 -13.37 21.02 -9.59
CA VAL A 240 -14.60 20.40 -9.08
C VAL A 240 -15.07 21.11 -7.80
N ASN A 241 -16.36 20.98 -7.51
CA ASN A 241 -16.94 21.52 -6.29
C ASN A 241 -17.93 20.52 -5.68
N PHE A 242 -17.94 20.45 -4.35
CA PHE A 242 -18.87 19.67 -3.53
C PHE A 242 -18.97 20.31 -2.14
N GLU A 243 -20.06 20.04 -1.43
CA GLU A 243 -20.25 20.46 -0.05
C GLU A 243 -19.28 19.74 0.88
N VAL A 244 -18.73 20.46 1.85
CA VAL A 244 -17.87 19.87 2.91
C VAL A 244 -18.60 19.93 4.23
N LYS A 245 -18.84 18.78 4.86
CA LYS A 245 -19.45 18.65 6.18
C LYS A 245 -18.41 18.29 7.20
N ILE A 246 -18.49 18.90 8.38
CA ILE A 246 -17.66 18.52 9.53
C ILE A 246 -18.48 17.58 10.39
N GLU A 247 -17.97 16.38 10.59
CA GLU A 247 -18.56 15.35 11.44
C GLU A 247 -17.74 15.18 12.72
N ASP A 248 -18.27 14.46 13.69
CA ASP A 248 -17.56 14.11 14.91
C ASP A 248 -16.26 13.35 14.63
N ARG A 249 -15.30 13.45 15.55
CA ARG A 249 -14.03 12.70 15.45
C ARG A 249 -14.28 11.20 15.37
N ARG A 250 -13.48 10.52 14.56
CA ARG A 250 -13.41 9.05 14.62
C ARG A 250 -12.67 8.63 15.88
N GLU A 251 -13.18 7.64 16.57
CA GLU A 251 -12.52 7.06 17.74
C GLU A 251 -11.14 6.51 17.35
N GLY A 252 -10.11 6.84 18.13
CA GLY A 252 -8.74 6.40 17.90
C GLY A 252 -8.00 7.13 16.77
N ASP A 253 -8.59 8.17 16.14
CA ASP A 253 -7.90 8.90 15.07
C ASP A 253 -7.02 10.03 15.66
N PRO A 254 -5.66 9.95 15.55
CA PRO A 254 -4.77 10.92 16.16
C PRO A 254 -4.82 12.26 15.41
N PRO A 255 -4.56 13.40 16.12
CA PRO A 255 -4.52 14.72 15.48
C PRO A 255 -3.42 14.83 14.41
N LYS A 256 -2.31 14.12 14.58
CA LYS A 256 -1.17 14.13 13.66
C LYS A 256 -0.57 12.75 13.50
N ASN A 257 -0.34 12.33 12.24
CA ASN A 257 0.42 11.14 11.90
C ASN A 257 1.32 11.44 10.69
N VAL A 258 2.55 11.84 10.98
CA VAL A 258 3.56 12.29 10.01
C VAL A 258 4.89 11.67 10.42
N LEU A 259 5.67 11.23 9.46
CA LEU A 259 7.01 10.67 9.70
C LEU A 259 7.98 11.70 10.26
N ASP A 260 8.77 11.27 11.23
CA ASP A 260 9.91 12.06 11.73
C ASP A 260 11.18 11.84 10.90
N SER A 261 11.30 10.66 10.25
CA SER A 261 12.47 10.29 9.44
C SER A 261 12.06 9.58 8.17
N VAL A 262 12.51 10.06 7.04
CA VAL A 262 12.19 9.54 5.70
C VAL A 262 13.23 8.50 5.29
N SER A 263 12.76 7.38 4.73
CA SER A 263 13.62 6.30 4.20
C SER A 263 14.48 6.79 3.03
N ASN A 264 15.70 6.23 2.92
CA ASN A 264 16.58 6.43 1.77
C ASN A 264 16.01 5.86 0.46
N TYR A 265 14.99 5.01 0.51
CA TYR A 265 14.26 4.52 -0.66
C TYR A 265 13.29 5.57 -1.21
N MET A 266 12.90 6.57 -0.39
CA MET A 266 12.03 7.65 -0.85
C MET A 266 12.80 8.66 -1.69
N LYS A 267 12.14 9.12 -2.73
CA LYS A 267 12.55 10.28 -3.52
C LYS A 267 11.29 11.03 -3.87
N GLU A 268 11.20 12.26 -3.42
CA GLU A 268 10.11 13.15 -3.81
C GLU A 268 10.18 13.41 -5.32
N ILE A 269 9.15 13.00 -6.05
CA ILE A 269 9.04 13.12 -7.50
C ILE A 269 7.84 13.99 -7.87
N TYR A 270 6.80 13.96 -7.03
CA TYR A 270 5.51 14.59 -7.27
C TYR A 270 5.24 15.71 -6.25
N THR A 271 4.50 16.73 -6.68
CA THR A 271 3.98 17.79 -5.79
C THR A 271 2.65 17.36 -5.15
N LEU A 272 2.17 18.12 -4.17
CA LEU A 272 0.84 17.87 -3.58
C LEU A 272 -0.27 17.93 -4.65
N GLU A 273 -0.17 18.86 -5.59
CA GLU A 273 -1.10 18.98 -6.69
C GLU A 273 -1.09 17.72 -7.57
N ASP A 274 0.06 17.14 -7.83
CA ASP A 274 0.18 15.89 -8.61
C ASP A 274 -0.45 14.70 -7.87
N TYR A 275 -0.36 14.64 -6.53
CA TYR A 275 -1.00 13.59 -5.72
C TYR A 275 -2.52 13.58 -5.88
N LEU A 276 -3.13 14.72 -6.17
CA LEU A 276 -4.56 14.94 -6.08
C LEU A 276 -5.23 15.08 -7.46
N LYS A 277 -4.48 15.04 -8.56
CA LYS A 277 -5.05 15.04 -9.92
C LYS A 277 -5.81 13.74 -10.18
N ILE A 278 -6.97 13.88 -10.83
CA ILE A 278 -7.73 12.79 -11.43
C ILE A 278 -7.35 12.77 -12.91
N ASN A 279 -6.84 11.67 -13.39
CA ASN A 279 -6.49 11.47 -14.81
C ASN A 279 -7.67 10.90 -15.56
#